data_4c0a25de44b55a2220d743541fd5d4d9
#
_entry.id   4c0a25de44b55a2220d743541fd5d4d9
#
_cell.length_a   1.000
_cell.length_b   1.000
_cell.length_c   1.000
_cell.angle_alpha   90.00
_cell.angle_beta   90.00
_cell.angle_gamma   90.00
#
_symmetry.space_group_name_H-M   'P 1'
#
loop_
_entity.id
_entity.type
_entity.pdbx_description
1 polymer ?
#
loop_
_entity_poly.entity_id
_entity_poly.type
_entity_poly.pdbx_seq_one_letter_code
_entity_poly.pdbx_strand_id
1 'polypeptide(L)'
;MTVQVTDHRGGVWSIAVPIPDNPLGHTLVHLLETDRGPVLIDTGWDDPTAWDTLVAGVTACGFALADLHGVLLTHHHPDHHGLSGKVREATGAWLAMHAADTAVVRRTRQAAPGQWLEYLLAKLTAAGAPQEHLAPLLEARAAGRGRRAPGRRAALPDRDIAPGELLDLPGRRVRAIWTPGHTPGHVCLHLEEDHPAAGSAGRGGGFGRLFSGDHLLPGITPHIGLYEDPEDDGGPPCSNGVESLGDATDPLGDYLDSLERIGRLAPAEVLPAHQHAFSDAPGRVRELIAHHEERLSGLRALLREPLTAWQLAESMEWNRPWAQIPYASRTIAVSEAEAHVRRLVKLGRAEPVAGSDPTRYVAV
;
A
#
# COMPACT_ATOMS: atom_id res chain seq x y z
N MET A 1 12.41 -17.79 -19.46
CA MET A 1 11.11 -17.61 -18.79
C MET A 1 10.19 -16.85 -19.73
N THR A 2 8.94 -17.28 -19.88
CA THR A 2 7.96 -16.49 -20.65
C THR A 2 7.46 -15.39 -19.76
N VAL A 3 7.76 -14.13 -20.09
CA VAL A 3 7.22 -12.98 -19.36
C VAL A 3 5.74 -12.80 -19.74
N GLN A 4 4.90 -12.56 -18.74
CA GLN A 4 3.49 -12.24 -18.96
C GLN A 4 3.33 -10.74 -19.11
N VAL A 5 2.93 -10.30 -20.30
CA VAL A 5 2.61 -8.91 -20.63
C VAL A 5 1.18 -8.86 -21.16
N THR A 6 0.41 -7.88 -20.71
CA THR A 6 -0.94 -7.60 -21.22
C THR A 6 -0.95 -6.24 -21.88
N ASP A 7 -1.33 -6.20 -23.17
CA ASP A 7 -1.54 -4.97 -23.94
C ASP A 7 -2.97 -4.46 -23.72
N HIS A 8 -3.11 -3.32 -23.05
CA HIS A 8 -4.37 -2.61 -22.82
C HIS A 8 -4.69 -1.62 -23.95
N ARG A 9 -3.90 -1.61 -25.02
CA ARG A 9 -3.98 -0.69 -26.16
C ARG A 9 -3.72 0.78 -25.76
N GLY A 10 -3.58 1.63 -26.79
CA GLY A 10 -3.36 3.05 -26.57
C GLY A 10 -2.07 3.37 -25.82
N GLY A 11 -1.01 2.58 -26.03
CA GLY A 11 0.28 2.79 -25.37
C GLY A 11 0.29 2.47 -23.86
N VAL A 12 -0.50 1.48 -23.43
CA VAL A 12 -0.55 1.03 -22.02
C VAL A 12 -0.39 -0.48 -21.95
N TRP A 13 0.53 -0.95 -21.13
CA TRP A 13 0.78 -2.37 -20.86
C TRP A 13 0.88 -2.66 -19.37
N SER A 14 0.61 -3.91 -18.99
CA SER A 14 0.92 -4.45 -17.67
C SER A 14 1.94 -5.57 -17.79
N ILE A 15 2.97 -5.53 -16.96
CA ILE A 15 4.03 -6.53 -16.86
C ILE A 15 3.87 -7.23 -15.51
N ALA A 16 3.64 -8.55 -15.48
CA ALA A 16 3.53 -9.31 -14.25
C ALA A 16 4.92 -9.60 -13.66
N VAL A 17 5.39 -8.76 -12.75
CA VAL A 17 6.69 -8.86 -12.07
C VAL A 17 6.53 -9.71 -10.81
N PRO A 18 7.24 -10.85 -10.66
CA PRO A 18 7.02 -11.79 -9.57
C PRO A 18 7.42 -11.22 -8.21
N ILE A 19 6.67 -11.61 -7.17
CA ILE A 19 7.02 -11.40 -5.77
C ILE A 19 7.40 -12.76 -5.19
N PRO A 20 8.70 -13.02 -4.91
CA PRO A 20 9.14 -14.32 -4.41
C PRO A 20 8.47 -14.72 -3.11
N ASP A 21 8.05 -15.98 -3.02
CA ASP A 21 7.47 -16.60 -1.81
C ASP A 21 6.24 -15.84 -1.23
N ASN A 22 5.51 -15.12 -2.09
CA ASN A 22 4.36 -14.32 -1.68
C ASN A 22 3.06 -14.85 -2.36
N PRO A 23 1.95 -15.01 -1.61
CA PRO A 23 0.68 -15.47 -2.16
C PRO A 23 0.05 -14.55 -3.19
N LEU A 24 0.44 -13.27 -3.27
CA LEU A 24 0.03 -12.34 -4.33
C LEU A 24 0.61 -12.74 -5.69
N GLY A 25 1.72 -13.49 -5.70
CA GLY A 25 2.37 -14.01 -6.90
C GLY A 25 3.16 -12.96 -7.67
N HIS A 26 2.57 -11.84 -8.01
CA HIS A 26 3.22 -10.77 -8.79
C HIS A 26 2.60 -9.41 -8.53
N THR A 27 3.38 -8.35 -8.80
CA THR A 27 2.91 -6.99 -8.98
C THR A 27 2.75 -6.71 -10.47
N LEU A 28 1.63 -6.14 -10.88
CA LEU A 28 1.43 -5.61 -12.22
C LEU A 28 2.10 -4.23 -12.31
N VAL A 29 3.31 -4.21 -12.82
CA VAL A 29 4.00 -2.97 -13.17
C VAL A 29 3.43 -2.49 -14.49
N HIS A 30 2.94 -1.25 -14.55
CA HIS A 30 2.39 -0.72 -15.79
C HIS A 30 3.42 0.10 -16.55
N LEU A 31 3.38 0.01 -17.88
CA LEU A 31 4.16 0.83 -18.78
C LEU A 31 3.21 1.73 -19.56
N LEU A 32 3.50 3.02 -19.57
CA LEU A 32 2.77 4.05 -20.31
C LEU A 32 3.70 4.71 -21.32
N GLU A 33 3.38 4.58 -22.62
CA GLU A 33 4.09 5.28 -23.68
C GLU A 33 3.75 6.77 -23.66
N THR A 34 4.74 7.63 -23.83
CA THR A 34 4.62 9.07 -23.97
C THR A 34 5.39 9.57 -25.19
N ASP A 35 5.18 10.81 -25.61
CA ASP A 35 5.93 11.39 -26.75
C ASP A 35 7.46 11.50 -26.50
N ARG A 36 7.88 11.35 -25.23
CA ARG A 36 9.29 11.41 -24.81
C ARG A 36 9.91 10.02 -24.58
N GLY A 37 9.12 8.95 -24.71
CA GLY A 37 9.47 7.58 -24.38
C GLY A 37 8.60 7.02 -23.27
N PRO A 38 8.77 5.73 -22.91
CA PRO A 38 7.92 5.10 -21.89
C PRO A 38 8.25 5.56 -20.47
N VAL A 39 7.23 5.57 -19.60
CA VAL A 39 7.36 5.67 -18.15
C VAL A 39 6.79 4.42 -17.49
N LEU A 40 7.37 4.02 -16.36
CA LEU A 40 6.80 2.97 -15.53
C LEU A 40 5.87 3.55 -14.46
N ILE A 41 4.84 2.81 -14.12
CA ILE A 41 4.06 2.99 -12.91
C ILE A 41 4.36 1.78 -12.04
N ASP A 42 5.02 2.03 -10.91
CA ASP A 42 5.68 1.08 -10.02
C ASP A 42 6.86 0.33 -10.68
N THR A 43 7.58 -0.52 -9.91
CA THR A 43 8.79 -1.18 -10.40
C THR A 43 8.90 -2.66 -10.01
N GLY A 44 8.16 -3.11 -9.01
CA GLY A 44 8.25 -4.47 -8.51
C GLY A 44 9.22 -4.66 -7.34
N TRP A 45 9.28 -5.90 -6.83
CA TRP A 45 10.08 -6.33 -5.69
C TRP A 45 11.59 -6.37 -6.03
N ASP A 46 12.47 -5.97 -5.09
CA ASP A 46 13.94 -6.05 -5.27
C ASP A 46 14.44 -7.51 -5.18
N ASP A 47 14.32 -8.21 -6.30
CA ASP A 47 14.76 -9.59 -6.50
C ASP A 47 15.37 -9.77 -7.89
N PRO A 48 16.38 -10.63 -8.08
CA PRO A 48 16.98 -10.87 -9.39
C PRO A 48 15.98 -11.35 -10.45
N THR A 49 15.08 -12.26 -10.11
CA THR A 49 14.06 -12.80 -11.04
C THR A 49 13.05 -11.72 -11.42
N ALA A 50 12.65 -10.89 -10.46
CA ALA A 50 11.77 -9.75 -10.69
C ALA A 50 12.42 -8.73 -11.64
N TRP A 51 13.71 -8.44 -11.44
CA TRP A 51 14.47 -7.57 -12.32
C TRP A 51 14.54 -8.09 -13.76
N ASP A 52 14.92 -9.37 -13.93
CA ASP A 52 15.03 -9.99 -15.26
C ASP A 52 13.66 -10.00 -15.96
N THR A 53 12.59 -10.24 -15.19
CA THR A 53 11.21 -10.21 -15.70
C THR A 53 10.79 -8.81 -16.13
N LEU A 54 11.10 -7.78 -15.33
CA LEU A 54 10.82 -6.39 -15.69
C LEU A 54 11.51 -5.98 -16.98
N VAL A 55 12.81 -6.27 -17.11
CA VAL A 55 13.61 -5.97 -18.32
C VAL A 55 13.03 -6.67 -19.55
N ALA A 56 12.74 -7.97 -19.43
CA ALA A 56 12.13 -8.75 -20.53
C ALA A 56 10.72 -8.22 -20.88
N GLY A 57 9.95 -7.78 -19.87
CA GLY A 57 8.63 -7.19 -20.05
C GLY A 57 8.67 -5.88 -20.83
N VAL A 58 9.56 -4.96 -20.47
CA VAL A 58 9.78 -3.70 -21.22
C VAL A 58 10.13 -3.99 -22.67
N THR A 59 11.02 -4.98 -22.90
CA THR A 59 11.39 -5.40 -24.26
C THR A 59 10.18 -6.00 -25.02
N ALA A 60 9.34 -6.79 -24.35
CA ALA A 60 8.14 -7.36 -24.95
C ALA A 60 7.09 -6.30 -25.30
N CYS A 61 7.08 -5.16 -24.61
CA CYS A 61 6.27 -3.98 -24.97
C CYS A 61 6.83 -3.19 -26.17
N GLY A 62 7.99 -3.59 -26.72
CA GLY A 62 8.60 -2.96 -27.90
C GLY A 62 9.63 -1.86 -27.58
N PHE A 63 10.07 -1.72 -26.33
CA PHE A 63 11.02 -0.69 -25.90
C PHE A 63 12.31 -1.31 -25.39
N ALA A 64 13.41 -0.57 -25.53
CA ALA A 64 14.63 -0.88 -24.79
C ALA A 64 14.51 -0.36 -23.35
N LEU A 65 15.16 -1.02 -22.39
CA LEU A 65 15.18 -0.54 -21.01
C LEU A 65 15.69 0.92 -20.91
N ALA A 66 16.68 1.26 -21.75
CA ALA A 66 17.26 2.61 -21.81
C ALA A 66 16.29 3.70 -22.30
N ASP A 67 15.18 3.32 -22.93
CA ASP A 67 14.15 4.28 -23.37
C ASP A 67 13.29 4.78 -22.22
N LEU A 68 13.33 4.11 -21.05
CA LEU A 68 12.62 4.55 -19.86
C LEU A 68 13.18 5.89 -19.36
N HIS A 69 12.33 6.90 -19.33
CA HIS A 69 12.75 8.22 -18.86
C HIS A 69 12.16 8.63 -17.52
N GLY A 70 11.19 7.90 -16.98
CA GLY A 70 10.55 8.20 -15.71
C GLY A 70 9.87 7.00 -15.05
N VAL A 71 9.66 7.12 -13.75
CA VAL A 71 8.91 6.18 -12.91
C VAL A 71 7.95 6.98 -12.03
N LEU A 72 6.69 6.62 -12.07
CA LEU A 72 5.67 7.09 -11.15
C LEU A 72 5.41 5.99 -10.12
N LEU A 73 5.58 6.29 -8.86
CA LEU A 73 5.39 5.33 -7.78
C LEU A 73 4.05 5.61 -7.08
N THR A 74 3.18 4.60 -7.06
CA THR A 74 1.87 4.71 -6.42
C THR A 74 2.02 4.87 -4.92
N HIS A 75 2.98 4.12 -4.31
CA HIS A 75 3.28 4.18 -2.89
C HIS A 75 4.63 3.52 -2.55
N HIS A 76 5.02 3.53 -1.27
CA HIS A 76 6.36 3.15 -0.83
C HIS A 76 6.60 1.66 -0.58
N HIS A 77 5.61 0.77 -0.70
CA HIS A 77 5.78 -0.65 -0.37
C HIS A 77 6.83 -1.33 -1.27
N PRO A 78 7.53 -2.36 -0.73
CA PRO A 78 8.68 -2.96 -1.42
C PRO A 78 8.37 -3.61 -2.76
N ASP A 79 7.18 -4.10 -2.97
CA ASP A 79 6.73 -4.73 -4.22
C ASP A 79 6.31 -3.70 -5.29
N HIS A 80 6.24 -2.43 -4.94
CA HIS A 80 6.01 -1.32 -5.87
C HIS A 80 7.30 -0.52 -6.12
N HIS A 81 8.03 -0.22 -5.06
CA HIS A 81 9.18 0.68 -5.10
C HIS A 81 10.53 -0.06 -5.10
N GLY A 82 10.55 -1.38 -4.92
CA GLY A 82 11.77 -2.17 -4.64
C GLY A 82 12.85 -2.02 -5.69
N LEU A 83 12.52 -2.17 -6.96
CA LEU A 83 13.47 -2.10 -8.08
C LEU A 83 13.79 -0.67 -8.54
N SER A 84 13.17 0.37 -7.98
CA SER A 84 13.33 1.76 -8.42
C SER A 84 14.79 2.22 -8.47
N GLY A 85 15.63 1.78 -7.52
CA GLY A 85 17.06 2.08 -7.50
C GLY A 85 17.80 1.48 -8.69
N LYS A 86 17.50 0.21 -9.03
CA LYS A 86 18.08 -0.48 -10.19
C LYS A 86 17.63 0.14 -11.51
N VAL A 87 16.34 0.49 -11.62
CA VAL A 87 15.80 1.16 -12.80
C VAL A 87 16.53 2.48 -13.02
N ARG A 88 16.65 3.33 -11.99
CA ARG A 88 17.38 4.60 -12.08
C ARG A 88 18.84 4.39 -12.46
N GLU A 89 19.54 3.44 -11.86
CA GLU A 89 20.94 3.15 -12.14
C GLU A 89 21.15 2.73 -13.60
N ALA A 90 20.24 1.92 -14.15
CA ALA A 90 20.33 1.39 -15.50
C ALA A 90 19.89 2.38 -16.59
N THR A 91 19.03 3.36 -16.28
CA THR A 91 18.37 4.19 -17.30
C THR A 91 18.56 5.69 -17.11
N GLY A 92 18.88 6.14 -15.89
CA GLY A 92 18.85 7.56 -15.54
C GLY A 92 17.43 8.13 -15.37
N ALA A 93 16.39 7.29 -15.36
CA ALA A 93 15.00 7.71 -15.21
C ALA A 93 14.77 8.48 -13.89
N TRP A 94 14.00 9.58 -13.97
CA TRP A 94 13.53 10.27 -12.78
C TRP A 94 12.45 9.45 -12.05
N LEU A 95 12.34 9.64 -10.74
CA LEU A 95 11.31 9.01 -9.93
C LEU A 95 10.43 10.07 -9.27
N ALA A 96 9.13 9.83 -9.25
CA ALA A 96 8.17 10.68 -8.56
C ALA A 96 7.27 9.84 -7.62
N MET A 97 6.98 10.38 -6.42
CA MET A 97 6.13 9.77 -5.40
C MET A 97 5.49 10.90 -4.58
N HIS A 98 4.39 10.63 -3.89
CA HIS A 98 3.80 11.60 -2.97
C HIS A 98 4.73 11.88 -1.78
N ALA A 99 4.78 13.15 -1.32
CA ALA A 99 5.70 13.59 -0.27
C ALA A 99 5.61 12.77 1.03
N ALA A 100 4.40 12.39 1.46
CA ALA A 100 4.20 11.60 2.67
C ALA A 100 4.89 10.22 2.59
N ASP A 101 4.81 9.54 1.45
CA ASP A 101 5.49 8.26 1.24
C ASP A 101 7.00 8.45 1.02
N THR A 102 7.42 9.53 0.37
CA THR A 102 8.83 9.92 0.26
C THR A 102 9.45 10.09 1.66
N ALA A 103 8.71 10.67 2.62
CA ALA A 103 9.16 10.79 4.00
C ALA A 103 9.37 9.42 4.67
N VAL A 104 8.45 8.45 4.45
CA VAL A 104 8.60 7.07 4.94
C VAL A 104 9.87 6.42 4.36
N VAL A 105 10.10 6.53 3.04
CA VAL A 105 11.32 6.01 2.39
C VAL A 105 12.57 6.63 2.98
N ARG A 106 12.56 7.94 3.23
CA ARG A 106 13.70 8.68 3.81
C ARG A 106 14.00 8.16 5.21
N ARG A 107 13.01 8.05 6.09
CA ARG A 107 13.16 7.49 7.45
C ARG A 107 13.68 6.06 7.42
N THR A 108 13.10 5.20 6.58
CA THR A 108 13.52 3.79 6.42
C THR A 108 14.98 3.67 5.99
N ARG A 109 15.46 4.54 5.09
CA ARG A 109 16.87 4.57 4.65
C ARG A 109 17.82 5.05 5.73
N GLN A 110 17.41 6.01 6.55
CA GLN A 110 18.20 6.58 7.65
C GLN A 110 18.19 5.68 8.89
N ALA A 111 17.26 4.74 8.99
CA ALA A 111 17.12 3.86 10.15
C ALA A 111 18.42 3.11 10.47
N ALA A 112 18.84 3.17 11.74
CA ALA A 112 20.00 2.44 12.24
C ALA A 112 19.79 0.92 12.18
N PRO A 113 20.86 0.11 12.09
CA PRO A 113 20.75 -1.34 12.21
C PRO A 113 20.05 -1.72 13.53
N GLY A 114 19.01 -2.57 13.43
CA GLY A 114 18.24 -3.01 14.60
C GLY A 114 17.03 -2.12 14.94
N GLN A 115 16.96 -0.89 14.48
CA GLN A 115 15.86 0.03 14.78
C GLN A 115 14.49 -0.51 14.36
N TRP A 116 14.42 -1.19 13.22
CA TRP A 116 13.19 -1.87 12.79
C TRP A 116 12.74 -2.97 13.76
N LEU A 117 13.69 -3.69 14.35
CA LEU A 117 13.39 -4.73 15.34
C LEU A 117 12.85 -4.12 16.64
N GLU A 118 13.44 -3.03 17.11
CA GLU A 118 12.95 -2.30 18.29
C GLU A 118 11.54 -1.74 18.05
N TYR A 119 11.29 -1.18 16.86
CA TYR A 119 9.97 -0.73 16.47
C TYR A 119 8.93 -1.87 16.51
N LEU A 120 9.23 -3.03 15.93
CA LEU A 120 8.33 -4.20 15.96
C LEU A 120 8.07 -4.68 17.39
N LEU A 121 9.10 -4.73 18.23
CA LEU A 121 8.98 -5.12 19.63
C LEU A 121 8.07 -4.14 20.39
N ALA A 122 8.32 -2.84 20.26
CA ALA A 122 7.51 -1.82 20.91
C ALA A 122 6.04 -1.89 20.47
N LYS A 123 5.80 -1.98 19.15
CA LYS A 123 4.46 -2.06 18.57
C LYS A 123 3.68 -3.31 19.04
N LEU A 124 4.30 -4.49 18.99
CA LEU A 124 3.66 -5.73 19.42
C LEU A 124 3.43 -5.76 20.94
N THR A 125 4.36 -5.21 21.74
CA THR A 125 4.18 -5.08 23.18
C THR A 125 3.00 -4.17 23.51
N ALA A 126 2.92 -3.00 22.89
CA ALA A 126 1.81 -2.06 23.07
C ALA A 126 0.47 -2.66 22.64
N ALA A 127 0.46 -3.48 21.58
CA ALA A 127 -0.71 -4.21 21.12
C ALA A 127 -1.12 -5.37 22.05
N GLY A 128 -0.32 -5.72 23.05
CA GLY A 128 -0.59 -6.80 24.00
C GLY A 128 -0.25 -8.19 23.48
N ALA A 129 0.76 -8.32 22.61
CA ALA A 129 1.22 -9.61 22.12
C ALA A 129 1.73 -10.49 23.27
N PRO A 130 1.41 -11.80 23.31
CA PRO A 130 1.89 -12.69 24.34
C PRO A 130 3.41 -12.92 24.24
N GLN A 131 4.04 -13.26 25.39
CA GLN A 131 5.48 -13.41 25.51
C GLN A 131 6.07 -14.39 24.47
N GLU A 132 5.37 -15.46 24.16
CA GLU A 132 5.78 -16.45 23.16
C GLU A 132 5.94 -15.85 21.74
N HIS A 133 5.18 -14.79 21.43
CA HIS A 133 5.27 -14.06 20.17
C HIS A 133 6.38 -13.00 20.18
N LEU A 134 6.75 -12.50 21.34
CA LEU A 134 7.87 -11.56 21.47
C LEU A 134 9.22 -12.27 21.55
N ALA A 135 9.27 -13.52 22.04
CA ALA A 135 10.50 -14.26 22.29
C ALA A 135 11.46 -14.33 21.09
N PRO A 136 11.04 -14.69 19.85
CA PRO A 136 11.95 -14.73 18.70
C PRO A 136 12.56 -13.37 18.35
N LEU A 137 11.83 -12.28 18.57
CA LEU A 137 12.31 -10.92 18.34
C LEU A 137 13.31 -10.52 19.44
N LEU A 138 13.03 -10.86 20.71
CA LEU A 138 13.93 -10.63 21.83
C LEU A 138 15.23 -11.41 21.68
N GLU A 139 15.17 -12.65 21.22
CA GLU A 139 16.36 -13.46 20.91
C GLU A 139 17.17 -12.86 19.75
N ALA A 140 16.50 -12.39 18.69
CA ALA A 140 17.16 -11.72 17.58
C ALA A 140 17.87 -10.44 18.05
N ARG A 141 17.21 -9.65 18.94
CA ARG A 141 17.80 -8.47 19.57
C ARG A 141 19.03 -8.82 20.40
N ALA A 142 18.92 -9.79 21.28
CA ALA A 142 20.02 -10.24 22.14
C ALA A 142 21.23 -10.76 21.35
N ALA A 143 20.98 -11.38 20.19
CA ALA A 143 22.01 -11.87 19.27
C ALA A 143 22.59 -10.77 18.35
N GLY A 144 22.19 -9.50 18.50
CA GLY A 144 22.61 -8.40 17.63
C GLY A 144 22.18 -8.57 16.16
N ARG A 145 21.19 -9.44 15.90
CA ARG A 145 20.64 -9.69 14.57
C ARG A 145 19.61 -8.63 14.21
N GLY A 146 20.09 -7.41 13.99
CA GLY A 146 19.24 -6.34 13.50
C GLY A 146 18.78 -6.63 12.07
N ARG A 147 17.50 -6.97 11.86
CA ARG A 147 16.92 -7.01 10.51
C ARG A 147 16.90 -5.57 9.98
N ARG A 148 17.37 -5.40 8.75
CA ARG A 148 17.20 -4.13 8.03
C ARG A 148 15.72 -4.01 7.63
N ALA A 149 15.20 -2.78 7.66
CA ALA A 149 13.86 -2.51 7.16
C ALA A 149 13.75 -2.94 5.68
N PRO A 150 12.61 -3.51 5.27
CA PRO A 150 12.32 -3.74 3.85
C PRO A 150 12.42 -2.43 3.05
N GLY A 151 12.80 -2.52 1.76
CA GLY A 151 12.83 -1.34 0.88
C GLY A 151 14.02 -0.39 1.07
N ARG A 152 15.01 -0.70 1.92
CA ARG A 152 16.17 0.19 2.17
C ARG A 152 16.98 0.51 0.90
N ARG A 153 16.95 -0.33 -0.13
CA ARG A 153 17.64 -0.11 -1.41
C ARG A 153 16.83 0.72 -2.39
N ALA A 154 15.55 0.91 -2.14
CA ALA A 154 14.69 1.74 -2.97
C ALA A 154 15.26 3.17 -3.08
N ALA A 155 15.20 3.77 -4.25
CA ALA A 155 15.77 5.09 -4.47
C ALA A 155 14.89 6.18 -3.83
N LEU A 156 15.49 7.29 -3.39
CA LEU A 156 14.69 8.45 -3.02
C LEU A 156 14.10 9.07 -4.29
N PRO A 157 12.81 9.41 -4.33
CA PRO A 157 12.20 10.14 -5.44
C PRO A 157 12.89 11.49 -5.69
N ASP A 158 12.89 11.94 -6.95
CA ASP A 158 13.49 13.20 -7.37
C ASP A 158 12.52 14.37 -7.23
N ARG A 159 11.22 14.06 -7.27
CA ARG A 159 10.13 15.05 -7.18
C ARG A 159 8.92 14.45 -6.47
N ASP A 160 8.14 15.33 -5.85
CA ASP A 160 6.90 14.97 -5.22
C ASP A 160 5.74 15.01 -6.21
N ILE A 161 4.76 14.12 -6.03
CA ILE A 161 3.48 14.15 -6.72
C ILE A 161 2.49 14.89 -5.82
N ALA A 162 1.93 16.00 -6.30
CA ALA A 162 0.93 16.75 -5.56
C ALA A 162 -0.50 16.22 -5.78
N PRO A 163 -1.39 16.30 -4.77
CA PRO A 163 -2.80 15.96 -4.94
C PRO A 163 -3.49 16.78 -6.05
N GLY A 164 -4.13 16.08 -6.99
CA GLY A 164 -4.84 16.71 -8.11
C GLY A 164 -3.94 17.19 -9.26
N GLU A 165 -2.64 17.01 -9.16
CA GLU A 165 -1.67 17.41 -10.17
C GLU A 165 -1.96 16.72 -11.51
N LEU A 166 -1.91 17.48 -12.61
CA LEU A 166 -1.77 16.94 -13.96
C LEU A 166 -0.27 16.78 -14.25
N LEU A 167 0.19 15.54 -14.32
CA LEU A 167 1.61 15.22 -14.43
C LEU A 167 2.18 15.69 -15.78
N ASP A 168 3.41 16.17 -15.78
CA ASP A 168 4.14 16.57 -16.99
C ASP A 168 4.64 15.34 -17.77
N LEU A 169 3.71 14.73 -18.51
CA LEU A 169 3.93 13.57 -19.39
C LEU A 169 3.53 13.95 -20.82
N PRO A 170 4.46 14.34 -21.70
CA PRO A 170 4.15 14.78 -23.05
C PRO A 170 3.32 13.76 -23.83
N GLY A 171 2.25 14.22 -24.46
CA GLY A 171 1.30 13.38 -25.21
C GLY A 171 0.27 12.63 -24.36
N ARG A 172 0.30 12.76 -23.03
CA ARG A 172 -0.59 12.03 -22.11
C ARG A 172 -1.21 12.97 -21.07
N ARG A 173 -2.42 12.67 -20.66
CA ARG A 173 -3.14 13.39 -19.61
C ARG A 173 -3.33 12.49 -18.39
N VAL A 174 -2.36 12.51 -17.49
CA VAL A 174 -2.39 11.71 -16.25
C VAL A 174 -2.56 12.61 -15.05
N ARG A 175 -3.66 12.46 -14.32
CA ARG A 175 -3.94 13.18 -13.08
C ARG A 175 -3.66 12.31 -11.87
N ALA A 176 -2.89 12.84 -10.92
CA ALA A 176 -2.66 12.22 -9.64
C ALA A 176 -3.86 12.43 -8.70
N ILE A 177 -4.38 11.37 -8.12
CA ILE A 177 -5.46 11.40 -7.13
C ILE A 177 -4.88 10.86 -5.82
N TRP A 178 -4.70 11.72 -4.84
CA TRP A 178 -4.24 11.28 -3.53
C TRP A 178 -5.31 10.44 -2.84
N THR A 179 -4.95 9.20 -2.49
CA THR A 179 -5.81 8.16 -1.93
C THR A 179 -5.19 7.55 -0.67
N PRO A 180 -5.04 8.34 0.43
CA PRO A 180 -4.48 7.84 1.66
C PRO A 180 -5.33 6.73 2.26
N GLY A 181 -4.72 5.93 3.13
CA GLY A 181 -5.35 4.82 3.87
C GLY A 181 -4.51 3.56 3.84
N HIS A 182 -4.17 3.03 2.66
CA HIS A 182 -3.21 1.92 2.53
C HIS A 182 -1.79 2.34 2.93
N THR A 183 -1.36 3.50 2.44
CA THR A 183 -0.22 4.28 2.93
C THR A 183 -0.61 5.75 3.03
N PRO A 184 0.14 6.60 3.78
CA PRO A 184 -0.20 8.01 3.92
C PRO A 184 -0.07 8.78 2.61
N GLY A 185 0.81 8.35 1.72
CA GLY A 185 1.09 8.99 0.44
C GLY A 185 0.60 8.21 -0.78
N HIS A 186 -0.27 7.21 -0.62
CA HIS A 186 -0.77 6.46 -1.77
C HIS A 186 -1.46 7.38 -2.78
N VAL A 187 -1.17 7.19 -4.08
CA VAL A 187 -1.83 7.88 -5.18
C VAL A 187 -2.35 6.89 -6.21
N CYS A 188 -3.59 7.11 -6.66
CA CYS A 188 -4.08 6.57 -7.92
C CYS A 188 -3.73 7.53 -9.05
N LEU A 189 -3.47 7.00 -10.25
CA LEU A 189 -3.16 7.80 -11.43
C LEU A 189 -4.27 7.63 -12.46
N HIS A 190 -4.99 8.71 -12.75
CA HIS A 190 -6.10 8.70 -13.72
C HIS A 190 -5.62 9.18 -15.08
N LEU A 191 -5.58 8.29 -16.05
CA LEU A 191 -5.33 8.60 -17.44
C LEU A 191 -6.62 9.15 -18.06
N GLU A 192 -6.71 10.48 -18.20
CA GLU A 192 -7.87 11.23 -18.68
C GLU A 192 -7.95 11.21 -20.22
N GLU A 193 -8.14 10.03 -20.80
CA GLU A 193 -8.18 9.82 -22.24
C GLU A 193 -9.32 8.85 -22.58
N ASP A 194 -9.83 8.92 -23.81
CA ASP A 194 -10.84 7.97 -24.30
C ASP A 194 -10.28 6.54 -24.27
N HIS A 195 -11.09 5.61 -23.80
CA HIS A 195 -10.69 4.20 -23.75
C HIS A 195 -10.64 3.62 -25.18
N PRO A 196 -9.52 3.06 -25.65
CA PRO A 196 -9.36 2.62 -27.04
C PRO A 196 -10.34 1.53 -27.51
N ALA A 197 -10.93 0.79 -26.56
CA ALA A 197 -11.96 -0.21 -26.85
C ALA A 197 -13.39 0.32 -26.72
N ALA A 198 -13.59 1.58 -26.30
CA ALA A 198 -14.88 2.22 -26.26
C ALA A 198 -15.29 2.65 -27.69
N GLY A 199 -15.64 1.69 -28.51
CA GLY A 199 -16.59 2.00 -29.57
C GLY A 199 -17.84 2.60 -28.93
N SER A 200 -18.37 3.66 -29.47
CA SER A 200 -19.39 4.63 -29.05
C SER A 200 -20.56 4.22 -28.12
N ALA A 201 -20.42 3.15 -27.34
CA ALA A 201 -21.37 2.68 -26.33
C ALA A 201 -20.60 1.93 -25.23
N GLY A 202 -19.80 2.65 -24.41
CA GLY A 202 -19.22 2.09 -23.20
C GLY A 202 -20.34 1.55 -22.32
N ARG A 203 -20.32 0.26 -22.03
CA ARG A 203 -21.20 -0.32 -21.02
C ARG A 203 -20.74 0.22 -19.65
N GLY A 204 -21.34 1.32 -19.22
CA GLY A 204 -21.11 1.89 -17.90
C GLY A 204 -20.84 3.38 -17.79
N GLY A 205 -20.66 4.12 -18.90
CA GLY A 205 -20.56 5.60 -18.88
C GLY A 205 -19.31 6.18 -18.21
N GLY A 206 -18.31 5.36 -17.87
CA GLY A 206 -17.06 5.82 -17.26
C GLY A 206 -16.09 6.43 -18.26
N PHE A 207 -15.19 7.31 -17.79
CA PHE A 207 -14.16 7.96 -18.60
C PHE A 207 -12.75 7.68 -18.09
N GLY A 208 -11.84 7.42 -19.01
CA GLY A 208 -10.42 7.21 -18.71
C GLY A 208 -10.11 5.86 -18.07
N ARG A 209 -8.84 5.68 -17.72
CA ARG A 209 -8.31 4.49 -17.06
C ARG A 209 -7.64 4.87 -15.74
N LEU A 210 -7.84 4.07 -14.71
CA LEU A 210 -7.28 4.30 -13.40
C LEU A 210 -6.21 3.26 -13.08
N PHE A 211 -4.97 3.69 -12.95
CA PHE A 211 -3.93 2.90 -12.29
C PHE A 211 -4.14 3.04 -10.78
N SER A 212 -4.69 2.02 -10.16
CA SER A 212 -5.16 2.13 -8.77
C SER A 212 -4.14 1.74 -7.73
N GLY A 213 -2.94 1.25 -8.11
CA GLY A 213 -2.00 0.68 -7.15
C GLY A 213 -2.69 -0.35 -6.28
N ASP A 214 -2.54 -0.23 -4.98
CA ASP A 214 -3.18 -1.10 -3.98
C ASP A 214 -4.46 -0.51 -3.38
N HIS A 215 -4.91 0.67 -3.87
CA HIS A 215 -6.12 1.28 -3.33
C HIS A 215 -7.39 0.52 -3.71
N LEU A 216 -7.53 0.08 -4.96
CA LEU A 216 -8.72 -0.59 -5.47
C LEU A 216 -8.35 -1.86 -6.22
N LEU A 217 -8.53 -3.02 -5.57
CA LEU A 217 -8.19 -4.35 -6.06
C LEU A 217 -9.45 -5.16 -6.38
N PRO A 218 -9.46 -6.00 -7.44
CA PRO A 218 -10.70 -6.62 -7.91
C PRO A 218 -11.28 -7.70 -7.00
N GLY A 219 -10.44 -8.50 -6.34
CA GLY A 219 -10.88 -9.68 -5.60
C GLY A 219 -10.38 -9.79 -4.17
N ILE A 220 -9.50 -8.88 -3.73
CA ILE A 220 -8.95 -8.83 -2.37
C ILE A 220 -9.11 -7.44 -1.78
N THR A 221 -9.02 -7.32 -0.45
CA THR A 221 -8.92 -6.03 0.24
C THR A 221 -7.45 -5.67 0.41
N PRO A 222 -7.05 -4.41 0.20
CA PRO A 222 -5.72 -3.97 0.59
C PRO A 222 -5.58 -4.02 2.11
N HIS A 223 -4.35 -4.21 2.58
CA HIS A 223 -4.04 -4.05 3.99
C HIS A 223 -4.17 -2.57 4.40
N ILE A 224 -4.96 -2.30 5.43
CA ILE A 224 -5.06 -0.97 6.04
C ILE A 224 -4.48 -1.07 7.44
N GLY A 225 -3.24 -0.64 7.57
CA GLY A 225 -2.53 -0.64 8.84
C GLY A 225 -2.28 0.77 9.36
N LEU A 226 -1.84 0.86 10.61
CA LEU A 226 -1.41 2.14 11.15
C LEU A 226 -0.14 2.62 10.45
N TYR A 227 -0.11 3.88 10.12
CA TYR A 227 1.08 4.61 9.73
C TYR A 227 1.27 5.82 10.66
N GLU A 228 2.51 6.23 10.81
CA GLU A 228 2.85 7.40 11.62
C GLU A 228 2.56 8.68 10.85
N ASP A 229 2.22 9.74 11.57
CA ASP A 229 2.02 11.07 10.97
C ASP A 229 3.31 11.51 10.28
N PRO A 230 3.26 11.94 9.01
CA PRO A 230 4.42 12.47 8.30
C PRO A 230 5.02 13.74 8.93
N GLU A 231 4.25 14.48 9.72
CA GLU A 231 4.68 15.72 10.37
C GLU A 231 5.46 15.49 11.67
N ASP A 232 5.53 14.26 12.19
CA ASP A 232 6.39 13.92 13.32
C ASP A 232 7.86 13.78 12.86
N ASP A 233 8.53 14.92 12.68
CA ASP A 233 9.88 15.05 12.13
C ASP A 233 11.01 14.90 13.15
N GLY A 234 10.76 14.36 14.33
CA GLY A 234 11.74 14.41 15.41
C GLY A 234 12.23 13.12 16.02
N GLY A 235 11.65 11.97 15.72
CA GLY A 235 12.02 10.73 16.38
C GLY A 235 12.27 9.57 15.43
N PRO A 236 13.07 8.58 15.84
CA PRO A 236 13.02 7.28 15.24
C PRO A 236 11.58 6.74 15.36
N PRO A 237 11.11 5.82 14.46
CA PRO A 237 9.76 5.26 14.51
C PRO A 237 9.43 4.52 15.82
N CYS A 238 10.10 4.80 16.89
CA CYS A 238 10.08 4.15 18.19
C CYS A 238 10.01 5.15 19.35
N SER A 239 9.73 6.44 19.15
CA SER A 239 9.57 7.32 20.30
C SER A 239 8.23 7.03 20.98
N ASN A 240 8.29 6.17 21.99
CA ASN A 240 7.51 6.19 23.22
C ASN A 240 6.16 6.91 23.16
N GLY A 241 5.22 6.43 22.50
CA GLY A 241 4.10 7.28 22.59
C GLY A 241 2.81 6.55 22.66
N VAL A 242 2.38 6.20 23.82
CA VAL A 242 0.98 6.37 24.17
C VAL A 242 0.74 7.88 24.23
N GLU A 243 0.97 8.61 23.15
CA GLU A 243 0.52 9.98 23.02
C GLU A 243 -0.97 9.99 22.69
N SER A 244 -1.66 10.88 23.34
CA SER A 244 -3.11 10.97 23.45
C SER A 244 -3.83 10.56 22.15
N LEU A 245 -4.72 9.58 22.23
CA LEU A 245 -5.64 9.15 21.18
C LEU A 245 -6.51 10.27 20.56
N GLY A 246 -6.30 11.53 20.99
CA GLY A 246 -7.04 12.69 20.51
C GLY A 246 -6.73 13.13 19.08
N ASP A 247 -5.47 12.98 18.62
CA ASP A 247 -5.00 13.42 17.29
C ASP A 247 -4.47 12.27 16.44
N ALA A 248 -4.75 11.03 16.82
CA ALA A 248 -4.28 9.85 16.10
C ALA A 248 -4.82 9.78 14.66
N THR A 249 -3.95 9.41 13.72
CA THR A 249 -4.31 9.11 12.33
C THR A 249 -5.44 8.08 12.27
N ASP A 250 -6.32 8.21 11.27
CA ASP A 250 -7.42 7.29 11.01
C ASP A 250 -7.29 6.67 9.60
N PRO A 251 -6.32 5.76 9.39
CA PRO A 251 -6.06 5.21 8.06
C PRO A 251 -7.26 4.55 7.41
N LEU A 252 -8.12 3.89 8.21
CA LEU A 252 -9.33 3.28 7.67
C LEU A 252 -10.35 4.36 7.25
N GLY A 253 -10.49 5.45 8.00
CA GLY A 253 -11.32 6.57 7.60
C GLY A 253 -10.82 7.21 6.31
N ASP A 254 -9.52 7.48 6.22
CA ASP A 254 -8.88 8.02 5.03
C ASP A 254 -9.08 7.13 3.81
N TYR A 255 -8.97 5.80 4.00
CA TYR A 255 -9.22 4.81 2.95
C TYR A 255 -10.67 4.83 2.46
N LEU A 256 -11.64 4.84 3.37
CA LEU A 256 -13.07 4.87 3.02
C LEU A 256 -13.45 6.16 2.27
N ASP A 257 -12.95 7.31 2.73
CA ASP A 257 -13.15 8.60 2.04
C ASP A 257 -12.50 8.61 0.65
N SER A 258 -11.36 7.97 0.52
CA SER A 258 -10.66 7.80 -0.76
C SER A 258 -11.41 6.87 -1.71
N LEU A 259 -11.98 5.75 -1.20
CA LEU A 259 -12.84 4.86 -1.98
C LEU A 259 -14.06 5.60 -2.54
N GLU A 260 -14.74 6.42 -1.73
CA GLU A 260 -15.87 7.21 -2.21
C GLU A 260 -15.48 8.18 -3.34
N ARG A 261 -14.30 8.83 -3.24
CA ARG A 261 -13.79 9.70 -4.32
C ARG A 261 -13.59 8.93 -5.61
N ILE A 262 -12.98 7.74 -5.55
CA ILE A 262 -12.76 6.89 -6.72
C ILE A 262 -14.08 6.35 -7.26
N GLY A 263 -15.04 5.99 -6.39
CA GLY A 263 -16.38 5.58 -6.81
C GLY A 263 -17.12 6.67 -7.61
N ARG A 264 -16.97 7.93 -7.20
CA ARG A 264 -17.55 9.10 -7.93
C ARG A 264 -16.83 9.39 -9.24
N LEU A 265 -15.52 9.12 -9.34
CA LEU A 265 -14.77 9.26 -10.58
C LEU A 265 -15.26 8.29 -11.65
N ALA A 266 -15.67 7.08 -11.25
CA ALA A 266 -16.20 6.04 -12.12
C ALA A 266 -15.35 5.80 -13.38
N PRO A 267 -14.06 5.41 -13.28
CA PRO A 267 -13.22 5.17 -14.45
C PRO A 267 -13.80 4.06 -15.33
N ALA A 268 -13.56 4.12 -16.64
CA ALA A 268 -14.01 3.10 -17.58
C ALA A 268 -13.28 1.74 -17.39
N GLU A 269 -12.02 1.80 -16.97
CA GLU A 269 -11.18 0.65 -16.67
C GLU A 269 -10.30 0.95 -15.45
N VAL A 270 -10.11 -0.06 -14.60
CA VAL A 270 -9.17 -0.03 -13.48
C VAL A 270 -8.03 -1.00 -13.77
N LEU A 271 -6.80 -0.50 -13.64
CA LEU A 271 -5.54 -1.19 -13.80
C LEU A 271 -4.86 -1.29 -12.41
N PRO A 272 -5.16 -2.33 -11.62
CA PRO A 272 -4.63 -2.48 -10.27
C PRO A 272 -3.21 -3.02 -10.29
N ALA A 273 -2.50 -2.91 -9.16
CA ALA A 273 -1.18 -3.51 -9.05
C ALA A 273 -1.21 -5.03 -8.81
N HIS A 274 -2.33 -5.60 -8.42
CA HIS A 274 -2.47 -7.05 -8.21
C HIS A 274 -3.71 -7.61 -8.88
N GLN A 275 -3.63 -8.89 -9.26
CA GLN A 275 -4.67 -9.71 -9.89
C GLN A 275 -4.90 -9.35 -11.36
N HIS A 276 -5.93 -8.58 -11.72
CA HIS A 276 -6.31 -8.30 -13.11
C HIS A 276 -7.09 -6.99 -13.26
N ALA A 277 -7.07 -6.43 -14.48
CA ALA A 277 -7.87 -5.25 -14.82
C ALA A 277 -9.37 -5.54 -14.77
N PHE A 278 -10.18 -4.53 -14.44
CA PHE A 278 -11.64 -4.65 -14.36
C PHE A 278 -12.33 -3.31 -14.66
N SER A 279 -13.66 -3.29 -14.81
CA SER A 279 -14.41 -2.13 -15.32
C SER A 279 -15.50 -1.60 -14.38
N ASP A 280 -15.90 -2.31 -13.32
CA ASP A 280 -16.94 -1.85 -12.38
C ASP A 280 -16.31 -1.28 -11.09
N ALA A 281 -15.60 -0.17 -11.22
CA ALA A 281 -15.03 0.53 -10.06
C ALA A 281 -16.11 0.94 -9.03
N PRO A 282 -17.25 1.54 -9.40
CA PRO A 282 -18.28 1.90 -8.43
C PRO A 282 -18.88 0.68 -7.69
N GLY A 283 -19.07 -0.46 -8.39
CA GLY A 283 -19.51 -1.70 -7.78
C GLY A 283 -18.51 -2.19 -6.75
N ARG A 284 -17.24 -2.26 -7.15
CA ARG A 284 -16.17 -2.72 -6.25
C ARG A 284 -15.98 -1.82 -5.04
N VAL A 285 -16.09 -0.50 -5.20
CA VAL A 285 -16.06 0.46 -4.09
C VAL A 285 -17.17 0.18 -3.08
N ARG A 286 -18.41 -0.05 -3.53
CA ARG A 286 -19.51 -0.40 -2.62
C ARG A 286 -19.25 -1.70 -1.86
N GLU A 287 -18.71 -2.72 -2.51
CA GLU A 287 -18.33 -3.98 -1.86
C GLU A 287 -17.28 -3.78 -0.76
N LEU A 288 -16.24 -2.99 -1.04
CA LEU A 288 -15.16 -2.72 -0.07
C LEU A 288 -15.67 -1.90 1.12
N ILE A 289 -16.50 -0.89 0.90
CA ILE A 289 -17.11 -0.10 1.98
C ILE A 289 -17.98 -1.02 2.86
N ALA A 290 -18.85 -1.83 2.25
CA ALA A 290 -19.71 -2.76 2.98
C ALA A 290 -18.89 -3.78 3.79
N HIS A 291 -17.80 -4.31 3.22
CA HIS A 291 -16.88 -5.21 3.91
C HIS A 291 -16.28 -4.56 5.17
N HIS A 292 -15.79 -3.33 5.09
CA HIS A 292 -15.22 -2.65 6.26
C HIS A 292 -16.28 -2.27 7.29
N GLU A 293 -17.51 -1.92 6.90
CA GLU A 293 -18.62 -1.69 7.82
C GLU A 293 -18.99 -2.96 8.57
N GLU A 294 -19.03 -4.12 7.89
CA GLU A 294 -19.26 -5.42 8.52
C GLU A 294 -18.14 -5.75 9.52
N ARG A 295 -16.88 -5.56 9.14
CA ARG A 295 -15.73 -5.77 10.04
C ARG A 295 -15.78 -4.86 11.27
N LEU A 296 -16.11 -3.57 11.11
CA LEU A 296 -16.28 -2.63 12.22
C LEU A 296 -17.42 -3.06 13.15
N SER A 297 -18.53 -3.53 12.60
CA SER A 297 -19.67 -4.03 13.37
C SER A 297 -19.29 -5.30 14.16
N GLY A 298 -18.62 -6.25 13.51
CA GLY A 298 -18.12 -7.47 14.15
C GLY A 298 -17.12 -7.16 15.27
N LEU A 299 -16.17 -6.25 15.00
CA LEU A 299 -15.17 -5.85 16.00
C LEU A 299 -15.83 -5.16 17.21
N ARG A 300 -16.81 -4.27 16.99
CA ARG A 300 -17.58 -3.66 18.08
C ARG A 300 -18.31 -4.70 18.94
N ALA A 301 -18.84 -5.75 18.32
CA ALA A 301 -19.53 -6.82 19.05
C ALA A 301 -18.58 -7.64 19.96
N LEU A 302 -17.28 -7.70 19.66
CA LEU A 302 -16.26 -8.31 20.50
C LEU A 302 -15.93 -7.46 21.74
N LEU A 303 -16.03 -6.14 21.64
CA LEU A 303 -15.65 -5.16 22.68
C LEU A 303 -16.63 -5.06 23.85
N ARG A 304 -17.36 -6.12 24.18
CA ARG A 304 -18.20 -6.20 25.39
C ARG A 304 -17.37 -6.23 26.66
N GLU A 305 -16.15 -6.74 26.57
CA GLU A 305 -15.12 -6.75 27.59
C GLU A 305 -13.87 -6.05 27.06
N PRO A 306 -13.03 -5.46 27.94
CA PRO A 306 -11.83 -4.77 27.52
C PRO A 306 -10.82 -5.71 26.83
N LEU A 307 -10.54 -5.48 25.53
CA LEU A 307 -9.61 -6.28 24.74
C LEU A 307 -8.44 -5.45 24.23
N THR A 308 -7.25 -6.06 24.13
CA THR A 308 -6.07 -5.46 23.47
C THR A 308 -6.20 -5.60 21.95
N ALA A 309 -5.40 -4.83 21.19
CA ALA A 309 -5.36 -4.95 19.73
C ALA A 309 -4.96 -6.37 19.27
N TRP A 310 -4.09 -7.04 20.00
CA TRP A 310 -3.74 -8.44 19.76
C TRP A 310 -4.94 -9.37 19.91
N GLN A 311 -5.67 -9.27 21.03
CA GLN A 311 -6.85 -10.09 21.29
C GLN A 311 -7.97 -9.85 20.26
N LEU A 312 -8.12 -8.60 19.79
CA LEU A 312 -9.02 -8.26 18.71
C LEU A 312 -8.60 -8.95 17.40
N ALA A 313 -7.32 -8.84 17.02
CA ALA A 313 -6.80 -9.53 15.84
C ALA A 313 -7.00 -11.05 15.90
N GLU A 314 -6.79 -11.66 17.06
CA GLU A 314 -6.99 -13.09 17.27
C GLU A 314 -8.46 -13.51 17.12
N SER A 315 -9.39 -12.63 17.46
CA SER A 315 -10.83 -12.87 17.45
C SER A 315 -11.53 -12.46 16.16
N MET A 316 -10.86 -11.68 15.29
CA MET A 316 -11.40 -11.27 13.99
C MET A 316 -11.42 -12.44 13.00
N GLU A 317 -12.35 -12.36 12.05
CA GLU A 317 -12.39 -13.30 10.93
C GLU A 317 -11.30 -12.94 9.89
N TRP A 318 -10.51 -13.94 9.49
CA TRP A 318 -9.49 -13.87 8.46
C TRP A 318 -9.77 -14.93 7.39
N ASN A 319 -9.13 -14.81 6.23
CA ASN A 319 -9.20 -15.80 5.15
C ASN A 319 -8.69 -17.21 5.55
N ARG A 320 -8.10 -17.34 6.73
CA ARG A 320 -7.66 -18.59 7.35
C ARG A 320 -7.73 -18.45 8.88
N PRO A 321 -7.88 -19.58 9.64
CA PRO A 321 -7.85 -19.54 11.10
C PRO A 321 -6.58 -18.87 11.65
N TRP A 322 -6.69 -18.10 12.73
CA TRP A 322 -5.57 -17.38 13.36
C TRP A 322 -4.35 -18.27 13.60
N ALA A 323 -4.54 -19.51 14.09
CA ALA A 323 -3.45 -20.45 14.32
C ALA A 323 -2.65 -20.82 13.06
N GLN A 324 -3.23 -20.67 11.86
CA GLN A 324 -2.61 -20.95 10.58
C GLN A 324 -1.98 -19.70 9.94
N ILE A 325 -2.18 -18.52 10.53
CA ILE A 325 -1.53 -17.29 10.05
C ILE A 325 -0.03 -17.37 10.42
N PRO A 326 0.88 -17.29 9.42
CA PRO A 326 2.31 -17.26 9.67
C PRO A 326 2.68 -16.16 10.66
N TYR A 327 3.68 -16.46 11.52
CA TYR A 327 4.13 -15.55 12.58
C TYR A 327 4.38 -14.11 12.07
N ALA A 328 5.11 -13.97 10.96
CA ALA A 328 5.41 -12.66 10.37
C ALA A 328 4.15 -11.91 9.90
N SER A 329 3.13 -12.63 9.43
CA SER A 329 1.88 -12.04 8.95
C SER A 329 0.93 -11.63 10.08
N ARG A 330 1.10 -12.15 11.30
CA ARG A 330 0.30 -11.73 12.47
C ARG A 330 0.53 -10.27 12.83
N THR A 331 1.73 -9.74 12.64
CA THR A 331 2.01 -8.32 12.84
C THR A 331 1.16 -7.44 11.91
N ILE A 332 0.96 -7.89 10.67
CA ILE A 332 0.09 -7.22 9.68
C ILE A 332 -1.36 -7.28 10.15
N ALA A 333 -1.85 -8.45 10.58
CA ALA A 333 -3.21 -8.63 11.08
C ALA A 333 -3.50 -7.78 12.33
N VAL A 334 -2.54 -7.69 13.27
CA VAL A 334 -2.65 -6.82 14.45
C VAL A 334 -2.72 -5.35 14.06
N SER A 335 -1.90 -4.90 13.10
CA SER A 335 -1.94 -3.52 12.60
C SER A 335 -3.28 -3.18 11.95
N GLU A 336 -3.88 -4.15 11.25
CA GLU A 336 -5.22 -3.99 10.66
C GLU A 336 -6.33 -3.93 11.72
N ALA A 337 -6.27 -4.80 12.74
CA ALA A 337 -7.20 -4.74 13.88
C ALA A 337 -7.11 -3.40 14.62
N GLU A 338 -5.88 -2.89 14.78
CA GLU A 338 -5.60 -1.60 15.40
C GLU A 338 -6.20 -0.43 14.60
N ALA A 339 -6.05 -0.43 13.27
CA ALA A 339 -6.67 0.58 12.41
C ALA A 339 -8.21 0.56 12.51
N HIS A 340 -8.81 -0.62 12.58
CA HIS A 340 -10.26 -0.76 12.74
C HIS A 340 -10.75 -0.28 14.12
N VAL A 341 -10.08 -0.64 15.22
CA VAL A 341 -10.51 -0.18 16.54
C VAL A 341 -10.31 1.33 16.71
N ARG A 342 -9.25 1.91 16.14
CA ARG A 342 -9.06 3.37 16.12
C ARG A 342 -10.18 4.07 15.35
N ARG A 343 -10.64 3.51 14.24
CA ARG A 343 -11.82 4.02 13.54
C ARG A 343 -13.06 3.99 14.42
N LEU A 344 -13.30 2.92 15.19
CA LEU A 344 -14.39 2.88 16.15
C LEU A 344 -14.27 3.97 17.23
N VAL A 345 -13.05 4.20 17.74
CA VAL A 345 -12.79 5.29 18.70
C VAL A 345 -13.10 6.65 18.09
N LYS A 346 -12.61 6.91 16.87
CA LYS A 346 -12.88 8.16 16.14
C LYS A 346 -14.37 8.40 15.89
N LEU A 347 -15.14 7.33 15.71
CA LEU A 347 -16.60 7.36 15.55
C LEU A 347 -17.37 7.43 16.89
N GLY A 348 -16.69 7.45 18.05
CA GLY A 348 -17.32 7.42 19.37
C GLY A 348 -18.05 6.11 19.68
N ARG A 349 -17.66 5.00 19.03
CA ARG A 349 -18.27 3.66 19.20
C ARG A 349 -17.43 2.70 20.04
N ALA A 350 -16.22 3.11 20.39
CA ALA A 350 -15.33 2.46 21.33
C ALA A 350 -14.48 3.51 22.03
N GLU A 351 -13.91 3.15 23.18
CA GLU A 351 -12.95 4.00 23.89
C GLU A 351 -11.80 3.17 24.46
N PRO A 352 -10.61 3.78 24.62
CA PRO A 352 -9.53 3.14 25.34
C PRO A 352 -9.81 3.14 26.85
N VAL A 353 -9.49 2.05 27.50
CA VAL A 353 -9.62 1.93 28.97
C VAL A 353 -8.47 2.67 29.64
N ALA A 354 -8.80 3.71 30.41
CA ALA A 354 -7.82 4.54 31.07
C ALA A 354 -6.89 3.72 31.99
N GLY A 355 -5.57 3.94 31.89
CA GLY A 355 -4.56 3.31 32.72
C GLY A 355 -4.29 1.83 32.42
N SER A 356 -4.87 1.26 31.32
CA SER A 356 -4.53 -0.09 30.89
C SER A 356 -3.15 -0.10 30.18
N ASP A 357 -2.32 -1.07 30.54
CA ASP A 357 -1.03 -1.35 29.88
C ASP A 357 -0.89 -2.88 29.71
N PRO A 358 -0.91 -3.43 28.51
CA PRO A 358 -1.13 -2.75 27.21
C PRO A 358 -2.53 -2.11 27.08
N THR A 359 -2.64 -1.15 26.14
CA THR A 359 -3.93 -0.47 25.89
C THR A 359 -5.04 -1.47 25.55
N ARG A 360 -6.17 -1.34 26.26
CA ARG A 360 -7.38 -2.10 26.01
C ARG A 360 -8.48 -1.16 25.52
N TYR A 361 -9.39 -1.69 24.76
CA TYR A 361 -10.54 -0.97 24.21
C TYR A 361 -11.83 -1.63 24.65
N VAL A 362 -12.89 -0.84 24.82
CA VAL A 362 -14.23 -1.29 25.17
C VAL A 362 -15.23 -0.52 24.30
N ALA A 363 -16.40 -1.16 23.98
CA ALA A 363 -17.46 -0.47 23.25
C ALA A 363 -18.16 0.57 24.12
N VAL A 364 -18.54 1.70 23.51
CA VAL A 364 -19.39 2.74 24.10
C VAL A 364 -20.84 2.49 23.72
#